data_5344c6c8fa3be9bf8b0d1e617c5e56e6
#
_entry.id   5344c6c8fa3be9bf8b0d1e617c5e56e6
#
_cell.length_a   1.000
_cell.length_b   1.000
_cell.length_c   1.000
_cell.angle_alpha   90.00
_cell.angle_beta   90.00
_cell.angle_gamma   90.00
#
_symmetry.space_group_name_H-M   'P 1'
#
loop_
_entity.id
_entity.type
_entity.pdbx_description
1 polymer ?
#
loop_
_entity_poly.entity_id
_entity_poly.type
_entity_poly.pdbx_seq_one_letter_code
_entity_poly.pdbx_strand_id
1 'polypeptide(L)'
;APTKTFNLAGLQISNIFIPNLEIRKKVLKQLDRVGYSQVNLMGLVACEVAYKYGRQWLNELKEYLLDNLNFLRDYLETNIPQIKLIESEGTYLIWLDCSALGFEDKELEKFIVEKAKLWLDSGYIFGKEGEGFQRINIACPRETLKKALEQLKEAVDEIKSIK
;
A
#
# COMPACT_ATOMS: atom_id res chain seq x y z
N ALA A 1 11.22 -4.68 -8.24
CA ALA A 1 10.30 -5.65 -8.88
C ALA A 1 9.21 -4.91 -9.65
N PRO A 2 8.71 -5.42 -10.77
CA PRO A 2 7.65 -4.78 -11.56
C PRO A 2 6.27 -4.85 -10.89
N THR A 3 6.14 -5.63 -9.84
CA THR A 3 4.88 -5.94 -9.14
C THR A 3 4.16 -4.71 -8.61
N LYS A 4 4.87 -3.77 -8.02
CA LYS A 4 4.30 -2.50 -7.54
C LYS A 4 4.34 -1.41 -8.62
N THR A 5 5.43 -1.30 -9.36
CA THR A 5 5.63 -0.28 -10.39
C THR A 5 4.60 -0.35 -11.51
N PHE A 6 4.25 -1.57 -11.95
CA PHE A 6 3.37 -1.83 -13.09
C PHE A 6 2.13 -2.66 -12.74
N ASN A 7 1.80 -2.78 -11.46
CA ASN A 7 0.64 -3.54 -10.97
C ASN A 7 0.61 -5.01 -11.45
N LEU A 8 1.78 -5.67 -11.44
CA LEU A 8 1.94 -7.05 -11.92
C LEU A 8 2.06 -8.08 -10.80
N ALA A 9 1.57 -7.77 -9.59
CA ALA A 9 1.72 -8.64 -8.42
C ALA A 9 1.13 -10.05 -8.63
N GLY A 10 -0.02 -10.14 -9.31
CA GLY A 10 -0.68 -11.41 -9.62
C GLY A 10 0.13 -12.34 -10.53
N LEU A 11 1.12 -11.82 -11.27
CA LEU A 11 2.01 -12.60 -12.13
C LEU A 11 3.24 -13.15 -11.38
N GLN A 12 3.43 -12.79 -10.12
CA GLN A 12 4.46 -13.31 -9.22
C GLN A 12 5.88 -13.30 -9.84
N ILE A 13 6.26 -12.18 -10.47
CA ILE A 13 7.56 -12.00 -11.13
C ILE A 13 8.42 -10.98 -10.42
N SER A 14 9.70 -11.27 -10.24
CA SER A 14 10.69 -10.30 -9.74
C SER A 14 12.06 -10.54 -10.36
N ASN A 15 12.91 -9.52 -10.35
CA ASN A 15 14.29 -9.59 -10.82
C ASN A 15 15.22 -9.56 -9.60
N ILE A 16 16.10 -10.55 -9.48
CA ILE A 16 17.09 -10.66 -8.42
C ILE A 16 18.48 -10.46 -9.03
N PHE A 17 19.20 -9.44 -8.57
CA PHE A 17 20.55 -9.13 -9.03
C PHE A 17 21.56 -9.55 -7.97
N ILE A 18 22.39 -10.55 -8.28
CA ILE A 18 23.42 -11.07 -7.37
C ILE A 18 24.76 -11.05 -8.10
N PRO A 19 25.57 -9.98 -7.96
CA PRO A 19 26.89 -9.88 -8.62
C PRO A 19 27.87 -10.94 -8.13
N ASN A 20 27.84 -11.28 -6.82
CA ASN A 20 28.70 -12.28 -6.24
C ASN A 20 28.34 -13.69 -6.72
N LEU A 21 29.26 -14.34 -7.44
CA LEU A 21 29.04 -15.67 -8.04
C LEU A 21 28.76 -16.76 -7.02
N GLU A 22 29.43 -16.76 -5.88
CA GLU A 22 29.25 -17.81 -4.86
C GLU A 22 27.89 -17.69 -4.17
N ILE A 23 27.44 -16.46 -3.88
CA ILE A 23 26.10 -16.21 -3.35
C ILE A 23 25.05 -16.60 -4.39
N ARG A 24 25.24 -16.23 -5.64
CA ARG A 24 24.32 -16.57 -6.73
C ARG A 24 24.16 -18.08 -6.90
N LYS A 25 25.26 -18.85 -6.87
CA LYS A 25 25.23 -20.31 -6.92
C LYS A 25 24.44 -20.90 -5.73
N LYS A 26 24.64 -20.38 -4.53
CA LYS A 26 23.90 -20.85 -3.34
C LYS A 26 22.39 -20.57 -3.46
N VAL A 27 22.00 -19.40 -3.95
CA VAL A 27 20.59 -19.04 -4.18
C VAL A 27 19.97 -19.95 -5.25
N LEU A 28 20.63 -20.12 -6.40
CA LEU A 28 20.15 -21.01 -7.47
C LEU A 28 19.99 -22.47 -6.99
N LYS A 29 20.98 -22.99 -6.24
CA LYS A 29 20.89 -24.34 -5.65
C LYS A 29 19.71 -24.46 -4.69
N GLN A 30 19.41 -23.41 -3.91
CA GLN A 30 18.28 -23.45 -3.00
C GLN A 30 16.94 -23.38 -3.74
N LEU A 31 16.82 -22.56 -4.79
CA LEU A 31 15.64 -22.48 -5.64
C LEU A 31 15.36 -23.83 -6.31
N ASP A 32 16.40 -24.47 -6.85
CA ASP A 32 16.30 -25.80 -7.46
C ASP A 32 15.87 -26.86 -6.44
N ARG A 33 16.45 -26.84 -5.23
CA ARG A 33 16.11 -27.77 -4.15
C ARG A 33 14.65 -27.70 -3.71
N VAL A 34 14.04 -26.51 -3.73
CA VAL A 34 12.62 -26.32 -3.37
C VAL A 34 11.69 -26.44 -4.58
N GLY A 35 12.21 -26.80 -5.75
CA GLY A 35 11.42 -26.97 -6.97
C GLY A 35 10.98 -25.67 -7.62
N TYR A 36 11.56 -24.53 -7.23
CA TYR A 36 11.22 -23.21 -7.80
C TYR A 36 12.18 -22.86 -8.96
N SER A 37 12.24 -23.73 -9.96
CA SER A 37 13.17 -23.59 -11.10
C SER A 37 12.54 -22.97 -12.34
N GLN A 38 11.22 -22.90 -12.42
CA GLN A 38 10.51 -22.41 -13.60
C GLN A 38 9.70 -21.16 -13.27
N VAL A 39 9.90 -20.13 -14.08
CA VAL A 39 9.17 -18.85 -13.96
C VAL A 39 7.92 -18.92 -14.85
N ASN A 40 6.84 -18.32 -14.38
CA ASN A 40 5.63 -18.13 -15.15
C ASN A 40 5.91 -17.36 -16.44
N LEU A 41 5.59 -17.97 -17.59
CA LEU A 41 5.83 -17.38 -18.91
C LEU A 41 5.15 -16.02 -19.08
N MET A 42 3.90 -15.89 -18.64
CA MET A 42 3.17 -14.61 -18.76
C MET A 42 3.82 -13.53 -17.91
N GLY A 43 4.37 -13.87 -16.75
CA GLY A 43 5.15 -12.97 -15.91
C GLY A 43 6.42 -12.48 -16.60
N LEU A 44 7.16 -13.34 -17.28
CA LEU A 44 8.35 -12.96 -18.05
C LEU A 44 8.01 -11.96 -19.16
N VAL A 45 7.02 -12.28 -19.99
CA VAL A 45 6.57 -11.41 -21.09
C VAL A 45 6.07 -10.07 -20.56
N ALA A 46 5.21 -10.08 -19.55
CA ALA A 46 4.68 -8.86 -18.95
C ALA A 46 5.78 -7.99 -18.33
N CYS A 47 6.75 -8.60 -17.65
CA CYS A 47 7.89 -7.87 -17.09
C CYS A 47 8.71 -7.19 -18.17
N GLU A 48 9.05 -7.90 -19.24
CA GLU A 48 9.79 -7.36 -20.37
C GLU A 48 9.06 -6.19 -21.05
N VAL A 49 7.80 -6.38 -21.39
CA VAL A 49 6.95 -5.37 -22.04
C VAL A 49 6.80 -4.13 -21.16
N ALA A 50 6.52 -4.32 -19.86
CA ALA A 50 6.37 -3.23 -18.91
C ALA A 50 7.63 -2.34 -18.85
N TYR A 51 8.82 -2.94 -18.76
CA TYR A 51 10.06 -2.17 -18.72
C TYR A 51 10.44 -1.55 -20.06
N LYS A 52 10.13 -2.19 -21.19
CA LYS A 52 10.44 -1.66 -22.53
C LYS A 52 9.49 -0.53 -22.94
N TYR A 53 8.20 -0.66 -22.64
CA TYR A 53 7.17 0.20 -23.23
C TYR A 53 6.31 0.93 -22.21
N GLY A 54 6.37 0.57 -20.91
CA GLY A 54 5.49 1.11 -19.88
C GLY A 54 5.87 2.50 -19.33
N ARG A 55 6.89 3.19 -19.87
CA ARG A 55 7.39 4.48 -19.32
C ARG A 55 6.31 5.57 -19.31
N GLN A 56 5.59 5.73 -20.42
CA GLN A 56 4.56 6.76 -20.52
C GLN A 56 3.45 6.49 -19.49
N TRP A 57 2.88 5.28 -19.47
CA TRP A 57 1.88 4.86 -18.51
C TRP A 57 2.34 5.07 -17.05
N LEU A 58 3.57 4.74 -16.74
CA LEU A 58 4.12 4.93 -15.39
C LEU A 58 4.20 6.41 -15.01
N ASN A 59 4.57 7.29 -15.94
CA ASN A 59 4.63 8.72 -15.67
C ASN A 59 3.23 9.28 -15.39
N GLU A 60 2.26 8.96 -16.22
CA GLU A 60 0.85 9.34 -16.04
C GLU A 60 0.28 8.80 -14.69
N LEU A 61 0.60 7.54 -14.36
CA LEU A 61 0.24 6.97 -13.06
C LEU A 61 0.85 7.73 -11.89
N LYS A 62 2.11 8.12 -11.98
CA LYS A 62 2.79 8.86 -10.90
C LYS A 62 2.15 10.22 -10.67
N GLU A 63 1.77 10.94 -11.72
CA GLU A 63 1.03 12.20 -11.62
C GLU A 63 -0.31 11.99 -10.94
N TYR A 64 -1.07 10.99 -11.38
CA TYR A 64 -2.36 10.63 -10.78
C TYR A 64 -2.25 10.26 -9.29
N LEU A 65 -1.21 9.49 -8.93
CA LEU A 65 -0.97 9.11 -7.53
C LEU A 65 -0.57 10.31 -6.67
N LEU A 66 0.21 11.23 -7.21
CA LEU A 66 0.56 12.48 -6.52
C LEU A 66 -0.69 13.32 -6.24
N ASP A 67 -1.59 13.42 -7.21
CA ASP A 67 -2.85 14.12 -7.03
C ASP A 67 -3.74 13.44 -5.98
N ASN A 68 -3.78 12.10 -5.96
CA ASN A 68 -4.48 11.34 -4.91
C ASN A 68 -3.86 11.56 -3.53
N LEU A 69 -2.53 11.61 -3.44
CA LEU A 69 -1.82 11.87 -2.18
C LEU A 69 -2.13 13.28 -1.66
N ASN A 70 -2.07 14.28 -2.51
CA ASN A 70 -2.41 15.66 -2.15
C ASN A 70 -3.86 15.75 -1.66
N PHE A 71 -4.79 15.15 -2.41
CA PHE A 71 -6.19 15.09 -2.00
C PHE A 71 -6.40 14.41 -0.64
N LEU A 72 -5.72 13.29 -0.39
CA LEU A 72 -5.77 12.61 0.91
C LEU A 72 -5.27 13.51 2.03
N ARG A 73 -4.12 14.18 1.82
CA ARG A 73 -3.52 15.11 2.79
C ARG A 73 -4.47 16.23 3.15
N ASP A 74 -4.93 16.97 2.14
CA ASP A 74 -5.81 18.12 2.32
C ASP A 74 -7.13 17.72 3.00
N TYR A 75 -7.66 16.55 2.64
CA TYR A 75 -8.90 16.04 3.24
C TYR A 75 -8.72 15.70 4.72
N LEU A 76 -7.64 15.02 5.09
CA LEU A 76 -7.36 14.68 6.49
C LEU A 76 -7.13 15.94 7.33
N GLU A 77 -6.29 16.86 6.87
CA GLU A 77 -5.99 18.10 7.59
C GLU A 77 -7.26 18.93 7.84
N THR A 78 -8.14 18.99 6.84
CA THR A 78 -9.35 19.81 6.91
C THR A 78 -10.48 19.13 7.71
N ASN A 79 -10.68 17.83 7.52
CA ASN A 79 -11.89 17.13 7.97
C ASN A 79 -11.67 16.15 9.11
N ILE A 80 -10.45 15.57 9.22
CA ILE A 80 -10.13 14.53 10.22
C ILE A 80 -8.74 14.79 10.83
N PRO A 81 -8.52 15.95 11.49
CA PRO A 81 -7.18 16.35 11.98
C PRO A 81 -6.61 15.41 13.05
N GLN A 82 -7.40 14.46 13.58
CA GLN A 82 -6.97 13.41 14.50
C GLN A 82 -6.18 12.30 13.81
N ILE A 83 -6.31 12.15 12.50
CA ILE A 83 -5.57 11.18 11.71
C ILE A 83 -4.52 11.95 10.89
N LYS A 84 -3.26 11.60 11.09
CA LYS A 84 -2.15 12.28 10.41
C LYS A 84 -1.60 11.41 9.29
N LEU A 85 -1.40 12.00 8.14
CA LEU A 85 -0.69 11.36 7.04
C LEU A 85 0.81 11.35 7.36
N ILE A 86 1.45 10.18 7.20
CA ILE A 86 2.91 10.09 7.21
C ILE A 86 3.42 10.29 5.79
N GLU A 87 4.27 11.29 5.60
CA GLU A 87 4.81 11.63 4.29
C GLU A 87 5.58 10.45 3.70
N SER A 88 5.23 10.10 2.47
CA SER A 88 5.81 8.96 1.77
C SER A 88 6.72 9.42 0.63
N GLU A 89 7.94 8.92 0.60
CA GLU A 89 8.89 9.17 -0.49
C GLU A 89 8.67 8.25 -1.70
N GLY A 90 7.76 7.29 -1.60
CA GLY A 90 7.48 6.35 -2.67
C GLY A 90 6.31 5.43 -2.41
N THR A 91 5.92 4.71 -3.47
CA THR A 91 4.77 3.81 -3.49
C THR A 91 3.42 4.53 -3.35
N TYR A 92 2.36 3.77 -3.34
CA TYR A 92 0.98 4.21 -3.20
C TYR A 92 0.32 3.64 -1.93
N LEU A 93 1.14 3.12 -1.02
CA LEU A 93 0.71 2.56 0.26
C LEU A 93 1.09 3.58 1.35
N ILE A 94 0.11 4.34 1.79
CA ILE A 94 0.31 5.49 2.66
C ILE A 94 -0.03 5.12 4.10
N TRP A 95 0.84 5.50 5.03
CA TRP A 95 0.63 5.32 6.45
C TRP A 95 -0.18 6.47 7.04
N LEU A 96 -1.14 6.11 7.87
CA LEU A 96 -1.99 7.02 8.63
C LEU A 96 -1.74 6.78 10.12
N ASP A 97 -1.28 7.78 10.83
CA ASP A 97 -1.19 7.78 12.29
C ASP A 97 -2.58 8.06 12.86
N CYS A 98 -3.17 7.04 13.46
CA CYS A 98 -4.49 7.06 14.10
C CYS A 98 -4.40 7.11 15.63
N SER A 99 -3.22 7.24 16.22
CA SER A 99 -2.99 7.18 17.67
C SER A 99 -3.81 8.19 18.46
N ALA A 100 -4.07 9.36 17.90
CA ALA A 100 -4.90 10.39 18.53
C ALA A 100 -6.39 10.02 18.67
N LEU A 101 -6.86 8.93 18.04
CA LEU A 101 -8.21 8.40 18.25
C LEU A 101 -8.34 7.68 19.61
N GLY A 102 -7.20 7.24 20.20
CA GLY A 102 -7.13 6.65 21.53
C GLY A 102 -7.64 5.20 21.60
N PHE A 103 -7.57 4.45 20.50
CA PHE A 103 -7.89 3.04 20.45
C PHE A 103 -6.66 2.16 20.62
N GLU A 104 -6.82 1.02 21.26
CA GLU A 104 -5.91 -0.10 21.14
C GLU A 104 -6.00 -0.73 19.74
N ASP A 105 -4.94 -1.42 19.27
CA ASP A 105 -4.83 -1.91 17.89
C ASP A 105 -6.04 -2.70 17.38
N LYS A 106 -6.54 -3.63 18.19
CA LYS A 106 -7.71 -4.46 17.82
C LYS A 106 -9.01 -3.67 17.82
N GLU A 107 -9.11 -2.66 18.64
CA GLU A 107 -10.24 -1.74 18.67
C GLU A 107 -10.21 -0.81 17.46
N LEU A 108 -9.01 -0.32 17.08
CA LEU A 108 -8.80 0.46 15.87
C LEU A 108 -9.18 -0.33 14.63
N GLU A 109 -8.70 -1.59 14.50
CA GLU A 109 -9.09 -2.48 13.39
C GLU A 109 -10.61 -2.65 13.30
N LYS A 110 -11.24 -2.97 14.43
CA LYS A 110 -12.69 -3.13 14.52
C LYS A 110 -13.45 -1.85 14.15
N PHE A 111 -12.97 -0.71 14.62
CA PHE A 111 -13.52 0.61 14.28
C PHE A 111 -13.45 0.88 12.77
N ILE A 112 -12.30 0.65 12.16
CA ILE A 112 -12.10 0.84 10.71
C ILE A 112 -13.04 -0.08 9.91
N VAL A 113 -13.15 -1.36 10.30
CA VAL A 113 -13.97 -2.33 9.55
C VAL A 113 -15.47 -2.12 9.80
N GLU A 114 -15.88 -1.99 11.06
CA GLU A 114 -17.30 -2.00 11.44
C GLU A 114 -17.97 -0.62 11.37
N LYS A 115 -17.23 0.45 11.67
CA LYS A 115 -17.77 1.82 11.65
C LYS A 115 -17.48 2.53 10.36
N ALA A 116 -16.19 2.66 9.99
CA ALA A 116 -15.83 3.30 8.74
C ALA A 116 -16.13 2.44 7.50
N LYS A 117 -16.44 1.14 7.64
CA LYS A 117 -16.70 0.21 6.53
C LYS A 117 -15.54 0.14 5.52
N LEU A 118 -14.33 0.22 6.03
CA LEU A 118 -13.11 0.16 5.24
C LEU A 118 -12.30 -1.08 5.61
N TRP A 119 -11.59 -1.64 4.63
CA TRP A 119 -10.63 -2.71 4.83
C TRP A 119 -9.23 -2.17 4.54
N LEU A 120 -8.59 -1.64 5.58
CA LEU A 120 -7.21 -1.14 5.53
C LEU A 120 -6.25 -2.19 6.10
N ASP A 121 -4.96 -2.01 5.88
CA ASP A 121 -3.95 -2.85 6.53
C ASP A 121 -3.63 -2.27 7.92
N SER A 122 -3.95 -3.02 8.97
CA SER A 122 -3.63 -2.64 10.35
C SER A 122 -2.12 -2.64 10.58
N GLY A 123 -1.61 -1.56 11.18
CA GLY A 123 -0.17 -1.35 11.30
C GLY A 123 0.53 -2.41 12.17
N TYR A 124 -0.11 -2.89 13.24
CA TYR A 124 0.47 -3.90 14.14
C TYR A 124 0.89 -5.21 13.42
N ILE A 125 0.32 -5.55 12.26
CA ILE A 125 0.74 -6.74 11.49
C ILE A 125 2.16 -6.62 10.92
N PHE A 126 2.71 -5.40 10.88
CA PHE A 126 4.07 -5.10 10.40
C PHE A 126 5.10 -5.01 11.53
N GLY A 127 4.68 -5.13 12.79
CA GLY A 127 5.54 -5.06 13.96
C GLY A 127 5.04 -4.03 14.97
N LYS A 128 5.74 -3.96 16.11
CA LYS A 128 5.37 -3.10 17.23
C LYS A 128 5.35 -1.61 16.86
N GLU A 129 6.23 -1.20 15.98
CA GLU A 129 6.34 0.19 15.50
C GLU A 129 5.13 0.63 14.66
N GLY A 130 4.31 -0.34 14.22
CA GLY A 130 3.07 -0.09 13.50
C GLY A 130 1.83 0.03 14.37
N GLU A 131 1.95 -0.12 15.69
CA GLU A 131 0.82 0.04 16.62
C GLU A 131 0.22 1.46 16.52
N GLY A 132 -1.10 1.55 16.49
CA GLY A 132 -1.81 2.82 16.32
C GLY A 132 -1.90 3.33 14.87
N PHE A 133 -1.30 2.63 13.91
CA PHE A 133 -1.30 3.03 12.50
C PHE A 133 -2.24 2.18 11.64
N GLN A 134 -2.67 2.78 10.52
CA GLN A 134 -3.37 2.10 9.42
C GLN A 134 -2.66 2.40 8.11
N ARG A 135 -2.65 1.47 7.15
CA ARG A 135 -2.06 1.67 5.84
C ARG A 135 -3.12 1.65 4.75
N ILE A 136 -3.30 2.77 4.06
CA ILE A 136 -4.25 2.93 2.97
C ILE A 136 -3.57 2.80 1.60
N ASN A 137 -4.26 2.19 0.64
CA ASN A 137 -3.86 2.13 -0.77
C ASN A 137 -4.58 3.24 -1.55
N ILE A 138 -3.81 4.19 -2.10
CA ILE A 138 -4.33 5.31 -2.89
C ILE A 138 -4.32 5.06 -4.40
N ALA A 139 -3.88 3.88 -4.86
CA ALA A 139 -3.91 3.50 -6.27
C ALA A 139 -5.31 3.01 -6.68
N CYS A 140 -6.29 3.89 -6.56
CA CYS A 140 -7.68 3.67 -6.91
C CYS A 140 -8.26 4.93 -7.57
N PRO A 141 -9.44 4.84 -8.22
CA PRO A 141 -10.13 6.03 -8.73
C PRO A 141 -10.37 7.07 -7.63
N ARG A 142 -10.26 8.34 -7.96
CA ARG A 142 -10.47 9.47 -7.04
C ARG A 142 -11.79 9.37 -6.29
N GLU A 143 -12.87 8.99 -6.96
CA GLU A 143 -14.19 8.84 -6.34
C GLU A 143 -14.21 7.73 -5.27
N THR A 144 -13.44 6.65 -5.49
CA THR A 144 -13.29 5.59 -4.47
C THR A 144 -12.57 6.10 -3.24
N LEU A 145 -11.46 6.83 -3.43
CA LEU A 145 -10.71 7.45 -2.33
C LEU A 145 -11.57 8.45 -1.57
N LYS A 146 -12.28 9.32 -2.29
CA LYS A 146 -13.20 10.31 -1.69
C LYS A 146 -14.26 9.65 -0.83
N LYS A 147 -14.95 8.64 -1.36
CA LYS A 147 -15.97 7.88 -0.62
C LYS A 147 -15.39 7.23 0.64
N ALA A 148 -14.20 6.64 0.54
CA ALA A 148 -13.53 6.04 1.70
C ALA A 148 -13.23 7.07 2.80
N LEU A 149 -12.79 8.27 2.41
CA LEU A 149 -12.51 9.35 3.36
C LEU A 149 -13.79 9.95 3.98
N GLU A 150 -14.87 10.04 3.22
CA GLU A 150 -16.19 10.43 3.74
C GLU A 150 -16.69 9.45 4.80
N GLN A 151 -16.60 8.13 4.52
CA GLN A 151 -16.97 7.08 5.48
C GLN A 151 -16.09 7.14 6.74
N LEU A 152 -14.78 7.37 6.58
CA LEU A 152 -13.86 7.51 7.71
C LEU A 152 -14.21 8.74 8.56
N LYS A 153 -14.51 9.86 7.92
CA LYS A 153 -14.94 11.09 8.60
C LYS A 153 -16.21 10.87 9.42
N GLU A 154 -17.25 10.29 8.82
CA GLU A 154 -18.53 10.00 9.50
C GLU A 154 -18.29 9.15 10.74
N ALA A 155 -17.49 8.08 10.62
CA ALA A 155 -17.16 7.22 11.75
C ALA A 155 -16.39 7.96 12.86
N VAL A 156 -15.45 8.83 12.52
CA VAL A 156 -14.70 9.64 13.50
C VAL A 156 -15.61 10.68 14.18
N ASP A 157 -16.53 11.29 13.46
CA ASP A 157 -17.47 12.26 14.02
C ASP A 157 -18.47 11.60 14.99
N GLU A 158 -18.87 10.34 14.74
CA GLU A 158 -19.69 9.56 15.72
C GLU A 158 -19.00 9.41 17.07
N ILE A 159 -17.69 9.19 17.13
CA ILE A 159 -16.94 9.05 18.39
C ILE A 159 -16.95 10.36 19.18
N LYS A 160 -16.83 11.50 18.48
CA LYS A 160 -16.81 12.82 19.14
C LYS A 160 -18.16 13.17 19.80
N SER A 161 -19.25 12.66 19.24
CA SER A 161 -20.60 12.92 19.79
C SER A 161 -20.94 12.07 21.02
N ILE A 162 -20.11 11.06 21.35
CA ILE A 162 -20.32 10.14 22.49
C ILE A 162 -19.45 10.52 23.71
N LYS A 163 -18.41 11.33 23.48
CA LYS A 163 -17.53 11.89 24.53
C LYS A 163 -17.98 13.29 24.92
#